data_ee4951390b6d83a98c1476ff86c7f067
#
_entry.id   ee4951390b6d83a98c1476ff86c7f067
#
_cell.length_a   1.000
_cell.length_b   1.000
_cell.length_c   1.000
_cell.angle_alpha   90.00
_cell.angle_beta   90.00
_cell.angle_gamma   90.00
#
_symmetry.space_group_name_H-M   'P 1'
#
loop_
_entity.id
_entity.type
_entity.pdbx_description
1 polymer ?
#
loop_
_entity_poly.entity_id
_entity_poly.type
_entity_poly.pdbx_seq_one_letter_code
_entity_poly.pdbx_strand_id
1 'polypeptide(L)'
;MAAKKNEVYPLRIEGYGSAGEGVARLDGQAVFVKGALAGELCQVQLLKVGKSAAWGRVAEVTEPSPGRQVPDCPQYPKCGGCQLRHMTYAEELNFKRQKVQDALQRIGGWDGAVSVIHGAAQPDRYRNKIQFPVADGPRVGFFRARSHDVIDCPDCLLQPLPATRLRSAFRAWMADCHVPAYDEKAHEGLIRHFYVRVNQKGQSLCAVIANGKRLPQQDKLIEALRGAEPGLVGVVLSVNQAKTNVILDVEQLRSLGHRYKYLGSNIGIT
;
A
#
# COMPACT_ATOMS: atom_id res chain seq x y z
N MET A 1 -34.22 -0.23 -17.67
CA MET A 1 -34.27 1.11 -17.01
C MET A 1 -32.92 1.77 -17.16
N ALA A 2 -32.81 3.05 -17.51
CA ALA A 2 -31.52 3.71 -17.63
C ALA A 2 -30.82 3.78 -16.27
N ALA A 3 -29.54 3.39 -16.24
CA ALA A 3 -28.70 3.47 -15.04
C ALA A 3 -28.65 4.91 -14.49
N LYS A 4 -28.89 5.10 -13.19
CA LYS A 4 -28.86 6.42 -12.56
C LYS A 4 -27.83 6.46 -11.44
N LYS A 5 -27.10 7.58 -11.35
CA LYS A 5 -26.13 7.84 -10.30
C LYS A 5 -26.83 7.86 -8.93
N ASN A 6 -26.16 7.30 -7.92
CA ASN A 6 -26.57 7.16 -6.52
C ASN A 6 -27.73 6.16 -6.27
N GLU A 7 -28.35 5.59 -7.31
CA GLU A 7 -29.31 4.50 -7.15
C GLU A 7 -28.61 3.16 -6.90
N VAL A 8 -29.35 2.23 -6.30
CA VAL A 8 -28.91 0.86 -5.96
C VAL A 8 -29.60 -0.13 -6.84
N TYR A 9 -28.84 -1.07 -7.41
CA TYR A 9 -29.33 -2.12 -8.31
C TYR A 9 -28.84 -3.49 -7.85
N PRO A 10 -29.72 -4.53 -7.88
CA PRO A 10 -29.29 -5.91 -7.68
C PRO A 10 -28.55 -6.40 -8.94
N LEU A 11 -27.26 -6.67 -8.82
CA LEU A 11 -26.43 -7.09 -9.94
C LEU A 11 -25.69 -8.40 -9.65
N ARG A 12 -25.74 -9.34 -10.60
CA ARG A 12 -24.91 -10.55 -10.61
C ARG A 12 -23.54 -10.17 -11.18
N ILE A 13 -22.50 -10.53 -10.45
CA ILE A 13 -21.11 -10.27 -10.86
C ILE A 13 -20.63 -11.41 -11.76
N GLU A 14 -20.35 -11.10 -13.03
CA GLU A 14 -20.01 -12.07 -14.06
C GLU A 14 -18.52 -12.42 -14.11
N GLY A 15 -17.65 -11.52 -13.61
CA GLY A 15 -16.19 -11.68 -13.67
C GLY A 15 -15.46 -10.52 -13.06
N TYR A 16 -14.20 -10.34 -13.47
CA TYR A 16 -13.32 -9.31 -12.92
C TYR A 16 -12.81 -8.32 -13.97
N GLY A 17 -12.70 -7.06 -13.58
CA GLY A 17 -11.94 -6.05 -14.29
C GLY A 17 -10.44 -6.14 -14.02
N SER A 18 -9.65 -5.34 -14.71
CA SER A 18 -8.18 -5.39 -14.68
C SER A 18 -7.56 -5.05 -13.32
N ALA A 19 -8.25 -4.30 -12.46
CA ALA A 19 -7.78 -3.95 -11.13
C ALA A 19 -8.45 -4.77 -10.00
N GLY A 20 -9.23 -5.81 -10.36
CA GLY A 20 -9.93 -6.70 -9.43
C GLY A 20 -11.29 -6.18 -8.98
N GLU A 21 -11.86 -5.22 -9.71
CA GLU A 21 -13.27 -4.88 -9.56
C GLU A 21 -14.16 -6.02 -10.13
N GLY A 22 -15.26 -6.31 -9.47
CA GLY A 22 -16.30 -7.14 -10.09
C GLY A 22 -16.87 -6.45 -11.34
N VAL A 23 -17.22 -7.22 -12.34
CA VAL A 23 -17.90 -6.75 -13.56
C VAL A 23 -19.29 -7.35 -13.62
N ALA A 24 -20.28 -6.49 -13.78
CA ALA A 24 -21.67 -6.86 -13.99
C ALA A 24 -22.22 -6.14 -15.24
N ARG A 25 -23.46 -6.45 -15.61
CA ARG A 25 -24.19 -5.74 -16.64
C ARG A 25 -25.51 -5.20 -16.12
N LEU A 26 -25.82 -3.98 -16.51
CA LEU A 26 -27.11 -3.34 -16.28
C LEU A 26 -27.64 -2.85 -17.63
N ASP A 27 -28.72 -3.44 -18.11
CA ASP A 27 -29.33 -3.17 -19.44
C ASP A 27 -28.27 -3.19 -20.58
N GLY A 28 -27.35 -4.17 -20.55
CA GLY A 28 -26.25 -4.32 -21.51
C GLY A 28 -25.02 -3.47 -21.28
N GLN A 29 -25.10 -2.44 -20.43
CA GLN A 29 -23.97 -1.60 -20.08
C GLN A 29 -23.09 -2.29 -19.02
N ALA A 30 -21.75 -2.26 -19.19
CA ALA A 30 -20.82 -2.77 -18.20
C ALA A 30 -20.81 -1.90 -16.93
N VAL A 31 -20.84 -2.57 -15.77
CA VAL A 31 -20.74 -1.93 -14.45
C VAL A 31 -19.52 -2.49 -13.71
N PHE A 32 -18.56 -1.64 -13.40
CA PHE A 32 -17.39 -1.99 -12.59
C PHE A 32 -17.70 -1.75 -11.12
N VAL A 33 -17.66 -2.81 -10.31
CA VAL A 33 -18.11 -2.80 -8.92
C VAL A 33 -16.93 -3.02 -7.99
N LYS A 34 -16.51 -1.96 -7.29
CA LYS A 34 -15.43 -2.07 -6.31
C LYS A 34 -15.85 -2.96 -5.14
N GLY A 35 -15.03 -3.97 -4.84
CA GLY A 35 -15.18 -4.86 -3.70
C GLY A 35 -16.15 -6.04 -3.91
N ALA A 36 -16.64 -6.25 -5.14
CA ALA A 36 -17.43 -7.42 -5.50
C ALA A 36 -16.56 -8.54 -6.08
N LEU A 37 -16.97 -9.80 -5.87
CA LEU A 37 -16.34 -10.99 -6.43
C LEU A 37 -17.22 -11.62 -7.51
N ALA A 38 -16.55 -12.28 -8.45
CA ALA A 38 -17.26 -13.07 -9.46
C ALA A 38 -18.19 -14.12 -8.82
N GLY A 39 -19.39 -14.27 -9.39
CA GLY A 39 -20.44 -15.17 -8.91
C GLY A 39 -21.34 -14.60 -7.80
N GLU A 40 -21.03 -13.43 -7.24
CA GLU A 40 -21.87 -12.82 -6.21
C GLU A 40 -23.12 -12.16 -6.79
N LEU A 41 -24.20 -12.14 -5.99
CA LEU A 41 -25.31 -11.21 -6.16
C LEU A 41 -25.13 -10.07 -5.14
N CYS A 42 -25.04 -8.84 -5.65
CA CYS A 42 -24.79 -7.67 -4.83
C CYS A 42 -25.83 -6.58 -5.06
N GLN A 43 -26.21 -5.89 -3.98
CA GLN A 43 -26.82 -4.57 -4.08
C GLN A 43 -25.70 -3.58 -4.39
N VAL A 44 -25.72 -2.98 -5.58
CA VAL A 44 -24.64 -2.12 -6.08
C VAL A 44 -25.12 -0.68 -6.15
N GLN A 45 -24.48 0.21 -5.39
CA GLN A 45 -24.71 1.65 -5.52
C GLN A 45 -23.85 2.23 -6.65
N LEU A 46 -24.48 2.82 -7.67
CA LEU A 46 -23.77 3.47 -8.75
C LEU A 46 -23.21 4.82 -8.31
N LEU A 47 -21.91 5.00 -8.47
CA LEU A 47 -21.18 6.23 -8.10
C LEU A 47 -20.97 7.16 -9.31
N LYS A 48 -20.83 6.55 -10.50
CA LYS A 48 -20.63 7.27 -11.76
C LYS A 48 -21.29 6.47 -12.89
N VAL A 49 -22.01 7.17 -13.75
CA VAL A 49 -22.58 6.61 -14.97
C VAL A 49 -22.01 7.36 -16.17
N GLY A 50 -21.35 6.65 -17.06
CA GLY A 50 -20.80 7.15 -18.32
C GLY A 50 -21.57 6.63 -19.52
N LYS A 51 -21.17 6.98 -20.73
CA LYS A 51 -21.83 6.52 -21.96
C LYS A 51 -21.65 5.03 -22.23
N SER A 52 -20.47 4.47 -21.99
CA SER A 52 -20.10 3.07 -22.28
C SER A 52 -20.01 2.17 -21.05
N ALA A 53 -19.83 2.74 -19.86
CA ALA A 53 -19.69 1.98 -18.63
C ALA A 53 -20.16 2.79 -17.41
N ALA A 54 -20.51 2.08 -16.34
CA ALA A 54 -20.80 2.65 -15.04
C ALA A 54 -19.82 2.11 -13.99
N TRP A 55 -19.69 2.82 -12.87
CA TRP A 55 -18.86 2.45 -11.73
C TRP A 55 -19.68 2.51 -10.45
N GLY A 56 -19.59 1.45 -9.69
CA GLY A 56 -20.31 1.31 -8.44
C GLY A 56 -19.44 0.74 -7.32
N ARG A 57 -20.06 0.64 -6.17
CA ARG A 57 -19.53 -0.08 -5.01
C ARG A 57 -20.57 -1.03 -4.47
N VAL A 58 -20.14 -2.06 -3.81
CA VAL A 58 -21.02 -2.94 -3.04
C VAL A 58 -21.64 -2.15 -1.90
N ALA A 59 -22.97 -2.12 -1.84
CA ALA A 59 -23.73 -1.67 -0.68
C ALA A 59 -24.00 -2.85 0.25
N GLU A 60 -24.37 -4.02 -0.35
CA GLU A 60 -24.63 -5.27 0.36
C GLU A 60 -24.30 -6.46 -0.55
N VAL A 61 -23.79 -7.54 0.02
CA VAL A 61 -23.63 -8.84 -0.65
C VAL A 61 -24.80 -9.72 -0.22
N THR A 62 -25.71 -10.03 -1.13
CA THR A 62 -26.90 -10.86 -0.83
C THR A 62 -26.63 -12.35 -1.01
N GLU A 63 -25.78 -12.70 -1.99
CA GLU A 63 -25.29 -14.06 -2.19
C GLU A 63 -23.76 -14.01 -2.30
N PRO A 64 -23.03 -14.42 -1.26
CA PRO A 64 -21.57 -14.34 -1.27
C PRO A 64 -20.94 -15.45 -2.12
N SER A 65 -19.79 -15.14 -2.73
CA SER A 65 -18.92 -16.14 -3.36
C SER A 65 -18.16 -16.94 -2.28
N PRO A 66 -17.90 -18.24 -2.51
CA PRO A 66 -16.99 -19.02 -1.64
C PRO A 66 -15.57 -18.45 -1.58
N GLY A 67 -15.18 -17.65 -2.59
CA GLY A 67 -13.91 -16.91 -2.60
C GLY A 67 -13.88 -15.66 -1.74
N ARG A 68 -14.98 -15.27 -1.07
CA ARG A 68 -15.03 -14.10 -0.18
C ARG A 68 -14.54 -14.44 1.20
N GLN A 69 -13.75 -13.52 1.77
CA GLN A 69 -13.41 -13.54 3.19
C GLN A 69 -13.65 -12.19 3.85
N VAL A 70 -13.79 -12.20 5.18
CA VAL A 70 -13.77 -10.98 5.98
C VAL A 70 -12.32 -10.47 6.00
N PRO A 71 -12.06 -9.23 5.58
CA PRO A 71 -10.70 -8.68 5.64
C PRO A 71 -10.17 -8.65 7.08
N ASP A 72 -9.02 -9.25 7.29
CA ASP A 72 -8.32 -9.32 8.58
C ASP A 72 -7.52 -8.06 8.91
N CYS A 73 -7.42 -7.10 8.00
CA CYS A 73 -6.75 -5.81 8.20
C CYS A 73 -7.78 -4.73 8.59
N PRO A 74 -7.67 -4.10 9.78
CA PRO A 74 -8.62 -3.08 10.23
C PRO A 74 -8.59 -1.80 9.39
N GLN A 75 -7.54 -1.61 8.60
CA GLN A 75 -7.40 -0.44 7.71
C GLN A 75 -8.00 -0.66 6.32
N TYR A 76 -8.41 -1.89 5.99
CA TYR A 76 -9.09 -2.18 4.73
C TYR A 76 -10.57 -1.74 4.81
N PRO A 77 -11.17 -1.15 3.78
CA PRO A 77 -10.59 -0.77 2.48
C PRO A 77 -10.09 0.69 2.41
N LYS A 78 -9.89 1.35 3.56
CA LYS A 78 -9.49 2.77 3.62
C LYS A 78 -8.06 2.99 3.13
N CYS A 79 -7.15 2.09 3.52
CA CYS A 79 -5.75 2.10 3.11
C CYS A 79 -5.61 1.80 1.60
N GLY A 80 -4.77 2.58 0.91
CA GLY A 80 -4.47 2.39 -0.53
C GLY A 80 -3.55 1.21 -0.84
N GLY A 81 -3.02 0.52 0.18
CA GLY A 81 -2.01 -0.53 0.00
C GLY A 81 -2.53 -1.87 -0.52
N CYS A 82 -3.82 -2.20 -0.27
CA CYS A 82 -4.42 -3.48 -0.66
C CYS A 82 -5.72 -3.27 -1.41
N GLN A 83 -5.92 -4.01 -2.50
CA GLN A 83 -7.15 -4.00 -3.30
C GLN A 83 -7.96 -5.30 -3.14
N LEU A 84 -7.31 -6.43 -2.84
CA LEU A 84 -7.89 -7.77 -2.93
C LEU A 84 -8.05 -8.49 -1.58
N ARG A 85 -7.89 -7.81 -0.44
CA ARG A 85 -7.91 -8.44 0.90
C ARG A 85 -9.27 -9.04 1.30
N HIS A 86 -10.31 -8.77 0.53
CA HIS A 86 -11.64 -9.37 0.66
C HIS A 86 -11.77 -10.70 -0.09
N MET A 87 -10.75 -11.10 -0.87
CA MET A 87 -10.65 -12.39 -1.53
C MET A 87 -9.87 -13.37 -0.65
N THR A 88 -10.25 -14.64 -0.63
CA THR A 88 -9.37 -15.72 -0.16
C THR A 88 -8.13 -15.77 -1.05
N TYR A 89 -7.02 -16.30 -0.54
CA TYR A 89 -5.81 -16.38 -1.36
C TYR A 89 -5.98 -17.27 -2.60
N ALA A 90 -6.80 -18.31 -2.51
CA ALA A 90 -7.15 -19.14 -3.67
C ALA A 90 -7.89 -18.33 -4.74
N GLU A 91 -8.84 -17.48 -4.35
CA GLU A 91 -9.56 -16.61 -5.30
C GLU A 91 -8.66 -15.52 -5.87
N GLU A 92 -7.74 -14.95 -5.06
CA GLU A 92 -6.74 -14.01 -5.55
C GLU A 92 -5.84 -14.63 -6.62
N LEU A 93 -5.42 -15.88 -6.44
CA LEU A 93 -4.64 -16.62 -7.44
C LEU A 93 -5.48 -16.88 -8.69
N ASN A 94 -6.74 -17.31 -8.54
CA ASN A 94 -7.66 -17.52 -9.67
C ASN A 94 -7.85 -16.23 -10.48
N PHE A 95 -8.13 -15.11 -9.83
CA PHE A 95 -8.21 -13.80 -10.48
C PHE A 95 -6.93 -13.45 -11.24
N LYS A 96 -5.76 -13.62 -10.62
CA LYS A 96 -4.47 -13.30 -11.26
C LYS A 96 -4.18 -14.18 -12.47
N ARG A 97 -4.48 -15.48 -12.40
CA ARG A 97 -4.37 -16.41 -13.53
C ARG A 97 -5.28 -15.98 -14.66
N GLN A 98 -6.56 -15.70 -14.36
CA GLN A 98 -7.55 -15.28 -15.36
C GLN A 98 -7.14 -13.96 -16.03
N LYS A 99 -6.65 -12.99 -15.25
CA LYS A 99 -6.17 -11.71 -15.79
C LYS A 99 -5.05 -11.90 -16.81
N VAL A 100 -4.11 -12.81 -16.56
CA VAL A 100 -3.03 -13.13 -17.50
C VAL A 100 -3.59 -13.85 -18.72
N GLN A 101 -4.48 -14.82 -18.54
CA GLN A 101 -5.17 -15.54 -19.62
C GLN A 101 -5.90 -14.56 -20.56
N ASP A 102 -6.69 -13.64 -19.99
CA ASP A 102 -7.44 -12.64 -20.76
C ASP A 102 -6.52 -11.70 -21.54
N ALA A 103 -5.42 -11.29 -20.96
CA ALA A 103 -4.45 -10.44 -21.64
C ALA A 103 -3.76 -11.15 -22.81
N LEU A 104 -3.37 -12.40 -22.63
CA LEU A 104 -2.76 -13.21 -23.68
C LEU A 104 -3.73 -13.47 -24.83
N GLN A 105 -5.00 -13.80 -24.53
CA GLN A 105 -6.00 -14.07 -25.56
C GLN A 105 -6.46 -12.80 -26.27
N ARG A 106 -6.90 -11.77 -25.51
CA ARG A 106 -7.58 -10.61 -26.09
C ARG A 106 -6.62 -9.59 -26.70
N ILE A 107 -5.41 -9.47 -26.15
CA ILE A 107 -4.41 -8.50 -26.62
C ILE A 107 -3.34 -9.20 -27.44
N GLY A 108 -2.83 -10.36 -26.95
CA GLY A 108 -1.78 -11.11 -27.59
C GLY A 108 -2.22 -12.06 -28.72
N GLY A 109 -3.52 -12.32 -28.86
CA GLY A 109 -4.05 -13.27 -29.85
C GLY A 109 -3.58 -14.72 -29.63
N TRP A 110 -3.16 -15.06 -28.39
CA TRP A 110 -2.68 -16.40 -28.06
C TRP A 110 -3.83 -17.29 -27.55
N ASP A 111 -4.04 -18.42 -28.22
CA ASP A 111 -5.15 -19.34 -27.93
C ASP A 111 -4.81 -20.40 -26.87
N GLY A 112 -3.60 -20.42 -26.33
CA GLY A 112 -3.21 -21.38 -25.32
C GLY A 112 -3.80 -21.08 -23.94
N ALA A 113 -3.67 -22.04 -23.02
CA ALA A 113 -4.14 -21.92 -21.65
C ALA A 113 -3.00 -21.67 -20.66
N VAL A 114 -3.17 -20.72 -19.75
CA VAL A 114 -2.31 -20.58 -18.57
C VAL A 114 -2.66 -21.70 -17.59
N SER A 115 -1.93 -22.79 -17.66
CA SER A 115 -2.21 -24.04 -16.95
C SER A 115 -1.87 -23.96 -15.46
N VAL A 116 -0.83 -23.22 -15.08
CA VAL A 116 -0.29 -23.19 -13.72
C VAL A 116 -0.11 -21.77 -13.23
N ILE A 117 -0.41 -21.53 -11.96
CA ILE A 117 -0.01 -20.35 -11.21
C ILE A 117 0.72 -20.79 -9.94
N HIS A 118 1.91 -20.24 -9.71
CA HIS A 118 2.67 -20.49 -8.50
C HIS A 118 2.33 -19.44 -7.45
N GLY A 119 1.65 -19.86 -6.40
CA GLY A 119 1.36 -19.01 -5.24
C GLY A 119 2.57 -18.90 -4.31
N ALA A 120 2.62 -17.81 -3.52
CA ALA A 120 3.57 -17.70 -2.42
C ALA A 120 3.20 -18.69 -1.31
N ALA A 121 4.17 -19.37 -0.74
CA ALA A 121 3.96 -20.24 0.43
C ALA A 121 3.42 -19.45 1.64
N GLN A 122 3.82 -18.18 1.76
CA GLN A 122 3.35 -17.25 2.79
C GLN A 122 2.91 -15.94 2.12
N PRO A 123 1.59 -15.70 1.98
CA PRO A 123 1.06 -14.51 1.31
C PRO A 123 1.14 -13.24 2.15
N ASP A 124 1.41 -13.37 3.46
CA ASP A 124 1.63 -12.26 4.38
C ASP A 124 3.12 -12.09 4.72
N ARG A 125 3.48 -10.92 5.26
CA ARG A 125 4.84 -10.58 5.73
C ARG A 125 5.94 -10.65 4.66
N TYR A 126 5.58 -10.69 3.37
CA TYR A 126 6.52 -10.88 2.24
C TYR A 126 7.25 -9.60 1.80
N ARG A 127 6.72 -8.43 2.15
CA ARG A 127 7.23 -7.15 1.65
C ARG A 127 8.52 -6.78 2.35
N ASN A 128 9.62 -6.74 1.63
CA ASN A 128 10.96 -6.44 2.18
C ASN A 128 11.33 -4.94 2.14
N LYS A 129 10.53 -4.11 1.45
CA LYS A 129 10.74 -2.67 1.29
C LYS A 129 9.46 -1.92 1.68
N ILE A 130 9.56 -1.06 2.69
CA ILE A 130 8.45 -0.29 3.21
C ILE A 130 8.81 1.19 3.22
N GLN A 131 7.89 2.02 2.73
CA GLN A 131 7.96 3.47 2.79
C GLN A 131 6.74 3.96 3.56
N PHE A 132 6.99 4.53 4.72
CA PHE A 132 5.94 5.11 5.55
C PHE A 132 5.92 6.62 5.32
N PRO A 133 4.90 7.19 4.69
CA PRO A 133 4.61 8.61 4.81
C PRO A 133 4.35 8.97 6.27
N VAL A 134 4.74 10.18 6.63
CA VAL A 134 4.59 10.72 7.98
C VAL A 134 3.70 11.95 7.93
N ALA A 135 2.80 12.07 8.88
CA ALA A 135 1.95 13.24 9.08
C ALA A 135 1.83 13.59 10.56
N ASP A 136 1.34 14.78 10.85
CA ASP A 136 1.20 15.25 12.24
C ASP A 136 0.32 14.35 13.09
N GLY A 137 0.61 14.36 14.39
CA GLY A 137 -0.09 13.61 15.40
C GLY A 137 0.66 12.49 16.13
N PRO A 138 1.96 12.14 15.95
CA PRO A 138 2.56 11.74 14.69
C PRO A 138 1.88 10.49 14.13
N ARG A 139 1.45 10.53 12.88
CA ARG A 139 0.91 9.38 12.14
C ARG A 139 1.99 8.84 11.21
N VAL A 140 2.32 7.57 11.34
CA VAL A 140 3.30 6.86 10.52
C VAL A 140 2.64 5.63 9.92
N GLY A 141 2.40 5.60 8.61
CA GLY A 141 1.61 4.52 8.04
C GLY A 141 1.55 4.53 6.53
N PHE A 142 0.36 4.56 5.96
CA PHE A 142 0.16 4.52 4.51
C PHE A 142 -0.87 5.54 4.06
N PHE A 143 -0.80 5.94 2.81
CA PHE A 143 -1.79 6.85 2.25
C PHE A 143 -3.17 6.18 2.15
N ARG A 144 -4.20 6.93 2.47
CA ARG A 144 -5.58 6.61 2.11
C ARG A 144 -5.68 6.47 0.59
N ALA A 145 -6.48 5.54 0.13
CA ALA A 145 -6.70 5.34 -1.29
C ALA A 145 -7.09 6.65 -2.00
N ARG A 146 -6.35 6.99 -3.05
CA ARG A 146 -6.54 8.19 -3.88
C ARG A 146 -6.38 9.52 -3.12
N SER A 147 -5.57 9.56 -2.08
CA SER A 147 -5.27 10.78 -1.34
C SER A 147 -3.86 10.73 -0.74
N HIS A 148 -3.37 11.86 -0.24
CA HIS A 148 -2.15 11.98 0.56
C HIS A 148 -2.44 12.02 2.07
N ASP A 149 -3.68 11.72 2.49
CA ASP A 149 -3.99 11.60 3.91
C ASP A 149 -3.36 10.32 4.49
N VAL A 150 -2.58 10.46 5.53
CA VAL A 150 -1.84 9.35 6.16
C VAL A 150 -2.74 8.65 7.17
N ILE A 151 -2.97 7.37 6.93
CA ILE A 151 -3.59 6.46 7.89
C ILE A 151 -2.48 5.90 8.78
N ASP A 152 -2.56 6.14 10.08
CA ASP A 152 -1.67 5.48 11.04
C ASP A 152 -1.92 3.97 11.03
N CYS A 153 -0.88 3.20 10.74
CA CYS A 153 -0.99 1.75 10.60
C CYS A 153 0.02 1.08 11.53
N PRO A 154 -0.38 0.73 12.75
CA PRO A 154 0.52 0.15 13.74
C PRO A 154 1.08 -1.21 13.30
N ASP A 155 0.28 -2.01 12.62
CA ASP A 155 0.73 -3.26 12.00
C ASP A 155 0.10 -3.45 10.62
N CYS A 156 0.94 -3.73 9.64
CA CYS A 156 0.52 -4.07 8.29
C CYS A 156 0.90 -5.52 8.01
N LEU A 157 -0.09 -6.35 7.71
CA LEU A 157 0.13 -7.78 7.47
C LEU A 157 1.07 -8.09 6.28
N LEU A 158 1.29 -7.13 5.39
CA LEU A 158 2.22 -7.32 4.27
C LEU A 158 3.70 -7.12 4.65
N GLN A 159 3.98 -6.36 5.73
CA GLN A 159 5.35 -6.03 6.13
C GLN A 159 5.90 -7.01 7.17
N PRO A 160 7.22 -7.27 7.20
CA PRO A 160 7.83 -8.13 8.20
C PRO A 160 7.80 -7.46 9.58
N LEU A 161 7.79 -8.27 10.63
CA LEU A 161 7.72 -7.79 12.02
C LEU A 161 8.83 -6.80 12.41
N PRO A 162 10.10 -6.92 11.94
CA PRO A 162 11.10 -5.88 12.14
C PRO A 162 10.64 -4.48 11.71
N ALA A 163 9.97 -4.37 10.57
CA ALA A 163 9.47 -3.08 10.09
C ALA A 163 8.37 -2.51 10.98
N THR A 164 7.52 -3.36 11.57
CA THR A 164 6.49 -2.97 12.54
C THR A 164 7.13 -2.41 13.81
N ARG A 165 8.15 -3.10 14.36
CA ARG A 165 8.85 -2.64 15.57
C ARG A 165 9.60 -1.33 15.34
N LEU A 166 10.34 -1.23 14.24
CA LEU A 166 11.07 -0.01 13.86
C LEU A 166 10.13 1.18 13.63
N ARG A 167 9.02 0.96 12.95
CA ARG A 167 7.97 1.99 12.76
C ARG A 167 7.43 2.49 14.10
N SER A 168 7.16 1.58 15.05
CA SER A 168 6.62 1.94 16.36
C SER A 168 7.62 2.76 17.18
N ALA A 169 8.90 2.35 17.21
CA ALA A 169 9.96 3.10 17.88
C ALA A 169 10.19 4.48 17.25
N PHE A 170 10.18 4.56 15.93
CA PHE A 170 10.30 5.83 15.19
C PHE A 170 9.15 6.79 15.53
N ARG A 171 7.91 6.29 15.56
CA ARG A 171 6.73 7.08 15.92
C ARG A 171 6.80 7.58 17.37
N ALA A 172 7.24 6.74 18.30
CA ALA A 172 7.41 7.11 19.70
C ALA A 172 8.47 8.22 19.85
N TRP A 173 9.63 8.07 19.20
CA TRP A 173 10.65 9.13 19.18
C TRP A 173 10.10 10.47 18.65
N MET A 174 9.34 10.46 17.57
CA MET A 174 8.73 11.69 17.05
C MET A 174 7.81 12.35 18.08
N ALA A 175 6.98 11.55 18.77
CA ALA A 175 6.06 12.05 19.80
C ALA A 175 6.83 12.62 20.99
N ASP A 176 7.77 11.86 21.57
CA ASP A 176 8.50 12.19 22.79
C ASP A 176 9.45 13.38 22.60
N CYS A 177 9.99 13.52 21.40
CA CYS A 177 10.91 14.58 21.05
C CYS A 177 10.24 15.77 20.31
N HIS A 178 8.92 15.75 20.19
CA HIS A 178 8.13 16.80 19.51
C HIS A 178 8.64 17.12 18.10
N VAL A 179 9.01 16.09 17.34
CA VAL A 179 9.57 16.23 16.00
C VAL A 179 8.43 16.43 15.01
N PRO A 180 8.37 17.57 14.28
CA PRO A 180 7.26 17.86 13.37
C PRO A 180 7.34 17.00 12.10
N ALA A 181 6.17 16.57 11.62
CA ALA A 181 6.04 16.03 10.29
C ALA A 181 6.13 17.16 9.24
N TYR A 182 6.47 16.81 8.02
CA TYR A 182 6.46 17.75 6.89
C TYR A 182 5.06 17.89 6.31
N ASP A 183 4.57 19.12 6.22
CA ASP A 183 3.34 19.45 5.52
C ASP A 183 3.65 19.76 4.05
N GLU A 184 3.13 18.93 3.13
CA GLU A 184 3.33 19.09 1.69
C GLU A 184 2.68 20.35 1.12
N LYS A 185 1.64 20.89 1.76
CA LYS A 185 0.94 22.08 1.28
C LYS A 185 1.63 23.36 1.72
N ALA A 186 1.99 23.43 3.01
CA ALA A 186 2.72 24.57 3.57
C ALA A 186 4.20 24.56 3.20
N HIS A 187 4.75 23.40 2.84
CA HIS A 187 6.18 23.15 2.66
C HIS A 187 7.01 23.40 3.92
N GLU A 188 6.42 23.14 5.08
CA GLU A 188 7.01 23.33 6.41
C GLU A 188 7.11 22.01 7.17
N GLY A 189 7.89 22.00 8.26
CA GLY A 189 8.13 20.80 9.06
C GLY A 189 9.36 20.03 8.61
N LEU A 190 9.61 18.88 9.24
CA LEU A 190 10.89 18.18 9.11
C LEU A 190 10.76 16.81 8.47
N ILE A 191 9.98 15.90 9.05
CA ILE A 191 9.98 14.48 8.64
C ILE A 191 8.97 14.23 7.53
N ARG A 192 9.45 13.78 6.38
CA ARG A 192 8.62 13.44 5.21
C ARG A 192 8.23 11.98 5.20
N HIS A 193 9.22 11.09 5.32
CA HIS A 193 9.01 9.63 5.26
C HIS A 193 9.96 8.91 6.18
N PHE A 194 9.53 7.72 6.61
CA PHE A 194 10.38 6.72 7.23
C PHE A 194 10.44 5.49 6.34
N TYR A 195 11.63 5.05 6.02
CA TYR A 195 11.88 3.95 5.09
C TYR A 195 12.55 2.80 5.81
N VAL A 196 12.11 1.58 5.55
CA VAL A 196 12.68 0.36 6.12
C VAL A 196 12.91 -0.67 5.03
N ARG A 197 14.09 -1.26 5.04
CA ARG A 197 14.40 -2.48 4.29
C ARG A 197 14.75 -3.59 5.25
N VAL A 198 14.26 -4.81 4.92
CA VAL A 198 14.60 -6.03 5.67
C VAL A 198 15.07 -7.07 4.66
N ASN A 199 16.23 -7.67 4.90
CA ASN A 199 16.75 -8.74 4.05
C ASN A 199 16.28 -10.13 4.53
N GLN A 200 16.61 -11.17 3.77
CA GLN A 200 16.24 -12.56 4.09
C GLN A 200 16.89 -13.09 5.39
N LYS A 201 17.98 -12.46 5.86
CA LYS A 201 18.64 -12.80 7.12
C LYS A 201 18.01 -12.09 8.32
N GLY A 202 16.92 -11.32 8.11
CA GLY A 202 16.26 -10.54 9.16
C GLY A 202 16.98 -9.23 9.52
N GLN A 203 18.05 -8.85 8.80
CA GLN A 203 18.74 -7.59 9.03
C GLN A 203 17.95 -6.43 8.44
N SER A 204 17.89 -5.32 9.14
CA SER A 204 17.11 -4.14 8.79
C SER A 204 17.99 -2.92 8.54
N LEU A 205 17.65 -2.12 7.54
CA LEU A 205 18.20 -0.81 7.26
C LEU A 205 17.07 0.22 7.28
N CYS A 206 17.27 1.33 7.98
CA CYS A 206 16.32 2.44 7.99
C CYS A 206 16.87 3.66 7.27
N ALA A 207 15.97 4.44 6.65
CA ALA A 207 16.27 5.80 6.23
C ALA A 207 15.17 6.77 6.70
N VAL A 208 15.60 7.90 7.26
CA VAL A 208 14.73 9.02 7.59
C VAL A 208 14.83 10.04 6.46
N ILE A 209 13.74 10.30 5.78
CA ILE A 209 13.67 11.31 4.72
C ILE A 209 13.17 12.60 5.34
N ALA A 210 14.03 13.63 5.36
CA ALA A 210 13.76 14.88 6.06
C ALA A 210 13.98 16.12 5.19
N ASN A 211 13.20 17.16 5.46
CA ASN A 211 13.35 18.51 4.92
C ASN A 211 14.45 19.31 5.66
N GLY A 212 15.47 18.64 6.16
CA GLY A 212 16.53 19.27 6.93
C GLY A 212 17.77 18.39 7.03
N LYS A 213 18.92 19.04 7.30
CA LYS A 213 20.24 18.39 7.35
C LYS A 213 20.56 17.75 8.71
N ARG A 214 19.71 17.92 9.72
CA ARG A 214 19.90 17.41 11.09
C ARG A 214 18.55 16.93 11.65
N LEU A 215 18.62 15.92 12.51
CA LEU A 215 17.48 15.44 13.27
C LEU A 215 17.62 15.89 14.74
N PRO A 216 16.58 16.42 15.38
CA PRO A 216 16.61 16.72 16.80
C PRO A 216 16.74 15.41 17.60
N GLN A 217 17.53 15.45 18.66
CA GLN A 217 17.75 14.29 19.55
C GLN A 217 18.05 12.97 18.79
N GLN A 218 18.89 13.05 17.77
CA GLN A 218 19.26 11.96 16.89
C GLN A 218 19.73 10.70 17.66
N ASP A 219 20.48 10.88 18.75
CA ASP A 219 21.00 9.76 19.53
C ASP A 219 19.88 8.96 20.19
N LYS A 220 18.82 9.62 20.67
CA LYS A 220 17.62 8.96 21.18
C LYS A 220 16.89 8.16 20.10
N LEU A 221 16.86 8.67 18.86
CA LEU A 221 16.29 7.91 17.74
C LEU A 221 17.06 6.62 17.50
N ILE A 222 18.40 6.71 17.44
CA ILE A 222 19.26 5.55 17.18
C ILE A 222 19.12 4.53 18.30
N GLU A 223 19.13 4.97 19.54
CA GLU A 223 18.93 4.10 20.72
C GLU A 223 17.56 3.41 20.68
N ALA A 224 16.48 4.14 20.43
CA ALA A 224 15.13 3.60 20.34
C ALA A 224 14.99 2.56 19.21
N LEU A 225 15.56 2.84 18.03
CA LEU A 225 15.51 1.92 16.90
C LEU A 225 16.33 0.65 17.16
N ARG A 226 17.53 0.77 17.77
CA ARG A 226 18.38 -0.37 18.14
C ARG A 226 17.74 -1.24 19.22
N GLY A 227 17.13 -0.60 20.21
CA GLY A 227 16.39 -1.31 21.27
C GLY A 227 15.18 -2.07 20.74
N ALA A 228 14.48 -1.50 19.75
CA ALA A 228 13.32 -2.13 19.15
C ALA A 228 13.65 -3.28 18.19
N GLU A 229 14.79 -3.22 17.51
CA GLU A 229 15.18 -4.19 16.47
C GLU A 229 16.68 -4.52 16.56
N PRO A 230 17.05 -5.64 17.20
CA PRO A 230 18.46 -6.07 17.31
C PRO A 230 19.13 -6.34 15.95
N GLY A 231 18.32 -6.70 14.92
CA GLY A 231 18.81 -6.88 13.55
C GLY A 231 19.02 -5.58 12.76
N LEU A 232 18.90 -4.41 13.40
CA LEU A 232 19.14 -3.13 12.75
C LEU A 232 20.64 -2.91 12.46
N VAL A 233 20.96 -2.85 11.17
CA VAL A 233 22.35 -2.72 10.71
C VAL A 233 22.75 -1.27 10.41
N GLY A 234 21.79 -0.36 10.23
CA GLY A 234 22.09 1.06 9.99
C GLY A 234 20.88 1.96 9.92
N VAL A 235 21.13 3.24 10.17
CA VAL A 235 20.17 4.33 10.02
C VAL A 235 20.79 5.44 9.18
N VAL A 236 20.11 5.87 8.15
CA VAL A 236 20.55 6.87 7.17
C VAL A 236 19.63 8.08 7.23
N LEU A 237 20.21 9.28 7.20
CA LEU A 237 19.45 10.51 6.94
C LEU A 237 19.52 10.83 5.45
N SER A 238 18.36 10.86 4.79
CA SER A 238 18.20 11.35 3.42
C SER A 238 17.59 12.75 3.46
N VAL A 239 18.34 13.74 2.96
CA VAL A 239 17.87 15.14 2.94
C VAL A 239 17.14 15.39 1.63
N ASN A 240 15.84 15.71 1.72
CA ASN A 240 15.02 16.09 0.59
C ASN A 240 14.27 17.40 0.89
N GLN A 241 14.84 18.52 0.39
CA GLN A 241 14.27 19.86 0.56
C GLN A 241 13.51 20.34 -0.68
N ALA A 242 13.44 19.50 -1.71
CA ALA A 242 12.72 19.85 -2.93
C ALA A 242 11.19 19.80 -2.72
N LYS A 243 10.47 20.71 -3.36
CA LYS A 243 9.01 20.71 -3.42
C LYS A 243 8.53 19.69 -4.46
N THR A 244 8.68 18.42 -4.15
CA THR A 244 8.39 17.30 -5.04
C THR A 244 7.80 16.12 -4.28
N ASN A 245 7.02 15.29 -4.98
CA ASN A 245 6.51 14.02 -4.48
C ASN A 245 7.54 12.87 -4.62
N VAL A 246 8.69 13.13 -5.22
CA VAL A 246 9.78 12.15 -5.32
C VAL A 246 10.40 11.98 -3.94
N ILE A 247 10.35 10.75 -3.41
CA ILE A 247 10.83 10.44 -2.06
C ILE A 247 12.36 10.30 -2.06
N LEU A 248 12.88 9.47 -2.97
CA LEU A 248 14.30 9.22 -3.19
C LEU A 248 14.59 9.52 -4.66
N ASP A 249 15.24 10.63 -4.93
CA ASP A 249 15.64 10.98 -6.27
C ASP A 249 16.95 10.28 -6.66
N VAL A 250 16.87 9.37 -7.62
CA VAL A 250 18.02 8.57 -8.08
C VAL A 250 19.05 9.45 -8.81
N GLU A 251 18.64 10.51 -9.49
CA GLU A 251 19.58 11.44 -10.11
C GLU A 251 20.28 12.31 -9.07
N GLN A 252 19.56 12.72 -8.03
CA GLN A 252 20.18 13.36 -6.86
C GLN A 252 21.09 12.40 -6.12
N LEU A 253 20.83 11.10 -6.12
CA LEU A 253 21.73 10.08 -5.61
C LEU A 253 23.03 9.99 -6.40
N ARG A 254 22.97 10.11 -7.74
CA ARG A 254 24.14 10.07 -8.63
C ARG A 254 24.92 11.37 -8.66
N SER A 255 24.25 12.52 -8.63
CA SER A 255 24.88 13.84 -8.77
C SER A 255 25.48 14.40 -7.49
N LEU A 256 25.12 13.89 -6.33
CA LEU A 256 25.41 14.49 -5.03
C LEU A 256 26.14 13.58 -4.05
N GLY A 257 26.96 12.69 -4.51
CA GLY A 257 27.92 11.82 -3.79
C GLY A 257 27.99 11.83 -2.24
N HIS A 258 27.27 12.73 -1.56
CA HIS A 258 27.37 12.96 -0.11
C HIS A 258 26.08 13.40 0.59
N ARG A 259 24.90 13.12 0.05
CA ARG A 259 23.63 13.49 0.72
C ARG A 259 23.11 12.49 1.77
N TYR A 260 23.83 11.40 1.98
CA TYR A 260 23.49 10.46 3.05
C TYR A 260 24.44 10.66 4.23
N LYS A 261 23.87 11.07 5.35
CA LYS A 261 24.60 11.04 6.62
C LYS A 261 24.26 9.73 7.34
N TYR A 262 25.26 8.91 7.53
CA TYR A 262 25.15 7.73 8.37
C TYR A 262 24.96 8.17 9.82
N LEU A 263 23.87 7.75 10.47
CA LEU A 263 23.53 8.18 11.82
C LEU A 263 24.00 7.20 12.90
N GLY A 264 24.64 6.11 12.56
CA GLY A 264 25.11 5.16 13.56
C GLY A 264 26.05 4.10 13.02
N SER A 265 27.10 3.87 13.76
CA SER A 265 28.36 3.22 13.46
C SER A 265 28.34 1.71 13.21
N ASN A 266 29.38 1.25 12.53
CA ASN A 266 29.97 -0.08 12.43
C ASN A 266 29.37 -1.08 11.46
N ILE A 267 29.00 -0.65 10.26
CA ILE A 267 28.89 -1.63 9.18
C ILE A 267 29.53 -1.04 7.93
N GLY A 268 30.67 -1.63 7.57
CA GLY A 268 31.24 -1.48 6.25
C GLY A 268 30.25 -2.00 5.23
N ILE A 269 29.92 -1.20 4.25
CA ILE A 269 29.23 -1.65 3.05
C ILE A 269 30.30 -2.35 2.24
N THR A 270 30.28 -3.68 2.22
CA THR A 270 30.94 -4.49 1.19
C THR A 270 29.97 -4.76 0.06
#